data_af63907487edcfcff8307c1079f2e9a9
#
_entry.id   af63907487edcfcff8307c1079f2e9a9
#
_cell.length_a   1.000
_cell.length_b   1.000
_cell.length_c   1.000
_cell.angle_alpha   90.00
_cell.angle_beta   90.00
_cell.angle_gamma   90.00
#
_symmetry.space_group_name_H-M   'P 1'
#
loop_
_entity.id
_entity.type
_entity.pdbx_description
1 polymer ?
#
loop_
_entity_poly.entity_id
_entity_poly.type
_entity_poly.pdbx_seq_one_letter_code
_entity_poly.pdbx_strand_id
1 'polypeptide(L)' 'MNRAELRIHLNQLDAAVPILRASSPDRRHFWQAFANMTAAIESKAATSEDAQFVGCRAEEVLSWHGLENTDDHV' A
#
# COMPACT_ATOMS: atom_id res chain seq x y z
N MET A 1 11.79 -10.57 -8.54
CA MET A 1 10.81 -11.15 -7.58
C MET A 1 9.60 -11.61 -8.37
N ASN A 2 9.13 -12.81 -8.10
CA ASN A 2 7.99 -13.33 -8.84
C ASN A 2 6.67 -12.85 -8.22
N ARG A 3 5.56 -13.15 -8.92
CA ARG A 3 4.25 -12.64 -8.52
C ARG A 3 3.83 -13.17 -7.16
N ALA A 4 4.20 -14.41 -6.83
CA ALA A 4 3.85 -14.98 -5.53
C ALA A 4 4.55 -14.26 -4.39
N GLU A 5 5.79 -13.87 -4.60
CA GLU A 5 6.52 -13.10 -3.59
C GLU A 5 5.94 -11.70 -3.44
N LEU A 6 5.52 -11.09 -4.55
CA LEU A 6 4.85 -9.78 -4.48
C LEU A 6 3.57 -9.88 -3.66
N ARG A 7 2.82 -10.96 -3.82
CA ARG A 7 1.60 -11.15 -3.04
C ARG A 7 1.89 -11.24 -1.55
N ILE A 8 2.97 -11.89 -1.18
CA ILE A 8 3.35 -11.99 0.23
C ILE A 8 3.62 -10.60 0.78
N HIS A 9 4.36 -9.78 0.06
CA HIS A 9 4.64 -8.41 0.50
C HIS A 9 3.38 -7.58 0.56
N LEU A 10 2.47 -7.76 -0.39
CA LEU A 10 1.20 -7.03 -0.38
C LEU A 10 0.31 -7.46 0.77
N ASN A 11 0.33 -8.74 1.12
CA ASN A 11 -0.40 -9.21 2.30
C ASN A 11 0.16 -8.59 3.57
N GLN A 12 1.48 -8.44 3.64
CA GLN A 12 2.11 -7.77 4.76
C GLN A 12 1.71 -6.30 4.82
N LEU A 13 1.62 -5.66 3.67
CA LEU A 13 1.18 -4.27 3.61
C LEU A 13 -0.25 -4.13 4.14
N ASP A 14 -1.13 -5.04 3.71
CA ASP A 14 -2.51 -5.05 4.19
C ASP A 14 -2.55 -5.19 5.71
N ALA A 15 -1.78 -6.12 6.25
CA ALA A 15 -1.74 -6.36 7.68
C ALA A 15 -1.17 -5.17 8.45
N ALA A 16 -0.32 -4.37 7.80
CA ALA A 16 0.30 -3.22 8.43
C ALA A 16 -0.64 -2.01 8.49
N VAL A 17 -1.69 -1.97 7.69
CA VAL A 17 -2.56 -0.79 7.61
C VAL A 17 -3.16 -0.45 8.97
N PRO A 18 -3.79 -1.37 9.71
CA PRO A 18 -4.34 -1.00 11.03
C PRO A 18 -3.26 -0.53 12.00
N ILE A 19 -2.08 -1.13 11.91
CA ILE A 19 -0.97 -0.75 12.78
C ILE A 19 -0.51 0.66 12.44
N LEU A 20 -0.37 0.97 11.17
CA LEU A 20 0.02 2.31 10.74
C LEU A 20 -0.99 3.35 11.16
N ARG A 21 -2.28 3.03 11.04
CA ARG A 21 -3.32 3.96 11.47
C ARG A 21 -3.24 4.24 12.95
N ALA A 22 -3.00 3.21 13.74
CA ALA A 22 -2.94 3.35 15.19
C ALA A 22 -1.71 4.14 15.63
N SER A 23 -0.60 4.01 14.90
CA SER A 23 0.65 4.65 15.29
C SER A 23 0.88 5.99 14.63
N SER A 24 0.08 6.36 13.64
CA SER A 24 0.29 7.63 12.95
C SER A 24 -0.45 8.75 13.65
N PRO A 25 0.21 9.89 13.86
CA PRO A 25 -0.43 11.01 14.56
C PRO A 25 -1.48 11.71 13.71
N ASP A 26 -1.35 11.66 12.38
CA ASP A 26 -2.32 12.29 11.50
C ASP A 26 -2.37 11.55 10.17
N ARG A 27 -3.28 12.00 9.32
CA ARG A 27 -3.54 11.37 8.05
C ARG A 27 -2.35 11.47 7.09
N ARG A 28 -1.68 12.61 7.08
CA ARG A 28 -0.52 12.82 6.22
C ARG A 28 0.59 11.82 6.57
N HIS A 29 0.83 11.65 7.85
CA HIS A 29 1.85 10.73 8.33
C HIS A 29 1.56 9.31 7.88
N PHE A 30 0.30 8.90 8.02
CA PHE A 30 -0.13 7.57 7.58
C PHE A 30 0.11 7.40 6.08
N TRP A 31 -0.33 8.37 5.28
CA TRP A 31 -0.19 8.28 3.83
C TRP A 31 1.27 8.21 3.41
N GLN A 32 2.12 8.99 4.06
CA GLN A 32 3.53 8.98 3.73
C GLN A 32 4.16 7.63 4.06
N ALA A 33 3.85 7.08 5.23
CA ALA A 33 4.38 5.77 5.61
C ALA A 33 3.90 4.69 4.67
N PHE A 34 2.62 4.72 4.31
CA PHE A 34 2.06 3.75 3.39
C PHE A 34 2.72 3.85 2.01
N ALA A 35 2.89 5.07 1.51
CA ALA A 35 3.53 5.28 0.21
C ALA A 35 4.96 4.77 0.21
N ASN A 36 5.69 4.97 1.31
CA ASN A 36 7.05 4.47 1.42
C ASN A 36 7.10 2.95 1.37
N MET A 37 6.17 2.29 2.06
CA MET A 37 6.11 0.83 2.03
C MET A 37 5.75 0.32 0.65
N THR A 38 4.79 0.97 -0.01
CA THR A 38 4.40 0.58 -1.36
C THR A 38 5.56 0.76 -2.34
N ALA A 39 6.27 1.88 -2.25
CA ALA A 39 7.41 2.13 -3.12
C ALA A 39 8.51 1.09 -2.92
N ALA A 40 8.73 0.66 -1.69
CA ALA A 40 9.71 -0.38 -1.42
C ALA A 40 9.34 -1.69 -2.10
N ILE A 41 8.06 -2.02 -2.11
CA ILE A 41 7.59 -3.23 -2.80
C ILE A 41 7.73 -3.06 -4.31
N GLU A 42 7.35 -1.90 -4.83
CA GLU A 42 7.46 -1.62 -6.26
C GLU A 42 8.90 -1.72 -6.75
N SER A 43 9.84 -1.28 -5.94
CA SER A 43 11.24 -1.33 -6.32
C SER A 43 11.76 -2.75 -6.47
N LYS A 44 11.07 -3.72 -5.92
CA LYS A 44 11.43 -5.13 -6.05
C LYS A 44 10.75 -5.80 -7.23
N ALA A 45 9.87 -5.10 -7.92
CA ALA A 45 9.20 -5.65 -9.09
C ALA A 45 10.19 -5.80 -10.24
N ALA A 46 10.08 -6.90 -10.97
CA ALA A 46 11.00 -7.20 -12.06
C ALA A 46 10.65 -6.43 -13.34
N THR A 47 9.39 -6.08 -13.50
CA THR A 47 8.89 -5.42 -14.71
C THR A 47 7.97 -4.28 -14.33
N SER A 48 7.69 -3.41 -15.31
CA SER A 48 6.73 -2.33 -15.09
C SER A 48 5.32 -2.88 -14.88
N GLU A 49 5.01 -4.02 -15.47
CA GLU A 49 3.71 -4.66 -15.22
C GLU A 49 3.57 -5.08 -13.77
N ASP A 50 4.65 -5.62 -13.21
CA ASP A 50 4.62 -6.01 -11.81
C ASP A 50 4.50 -4.79 -10.90
N ALA A 51 5.18 -3.70 -11.25
CA ALA A 51 5.05 -2.47 -10.48
C ALA A 51 3.63 -1.94 -10.52
N GLN A 52 2.98 -2.00 -11.68
CA GLN A 52 1.57 -1.60 -11.79
C GLN A 52 0.67 -2.51 -10.96
N PHE A 53 0.96 -3.79 -10.97
CA PHE A 53 0.20 -4.74 -10.16
C PHE A 53 0.29 -4.36 -8.68
N VAL A 54 1.48 -4.04 -8.21
CA VAL A 54 1.66 -3.62 -6.81
C VAL A 54 0.85 -2.36 -6.53
N GLY A 55 0.91 -1.37 -7.40
CA GLY A 55 0.18 -0.13 -7.22
C GLY A 55 -1.33 -0.36 -7.15
N CYS A 56 -1.85 -1.17 -8.06
CA CYS A 56 -3.29 -1.45 -8.07
C CYS A 56 -3.72 -2.20 -6.81
N ARG A 57 -2.93 -3.17 -6.38
CA ARG A 57 -3.27 -3.94 -5.18
C ARG A 57 -3.19 -3.06 -3.93
N ALA A 58 -2.22 -2.15 -3.89
CA ALA A 58 -2.12 -1.23 -2.77
C ALA A 58 -3.36 -0.35 -2.67
N GLU A 59 -3.86 0.13 -3.80
CA GLU A 59 -5.08 0.91 -3.80
C GLU A 59 -6.28 0.09 -3.34
N GLU A 60 -6.35 -1.18 -3.76
CA GLU A 60 -7.42 -2.05 -3.31
C GLU A 60 -7.37 -2.25 -1.80
N VAL A 61 -6.17 -2.42 -1.25
CA VAL A 61 -6.01 -2.56 0.18
C VAL A 61 -6.58 -1.34 0.91
N LEU A 62 -6.25 -0.15 0.43
CA LEU A 62 -6.77 1.08 1.02
C LEU A 62 -8.28 1.15 0.92
N SER A 63 -8.83 0.75 -0.20
CA SER A 63 -10.27 0.75 -0.40
C SER A 63 -10.96 -0.20 0.58
N TRP A 64 -10.39 -1.39 0.77
CA TRP A 64 -10.96 -2.38 1.69
C TRP A 64 -10.99 -1.86 3.12
N HIS A 65 -10.04 -1.00 3.48
CA HIS A 65 -9.99 -0.42 4.82
C HIS A 65 -10.74 0.92 4.89
N GLY A 66 -11.39 1.34 3.81
CA GLY A 66 -12.10 2.60 3.79
C GLY A 66 -11.19 3.81 3.77
N LEU A 67 -9.99 3.66 3.24
CA LEU A 67 -8.98 4.72 3.25
C LEU A 67 -8.68 5.24 1.85
N GLU A 68 -9.69 5.48 1.08
CA GLU A 68 -9.50 6.02 -0.26
C GLU A 68 -9.07 7.49 -0.17
N ASN A 69 -8.11 7.86 -1.01
CA ASN A 69 -7.57 9.19 -0.92
C ASN A 69 -8.36 10.22 -1.72
N THR A 70 -9.50 9.84 -2.25
CA THR A 70 -10.35 10.74 -3.02
C THR A 70 -11.57 11.23 -2.25
N ASP A 71 -11.70 10.84 -1.01
CA ASP A 71 -12.90 11.10 -0.24
C ASP A 71 -12.84 12.38 0.57
N ASP A 72 -11.74 13.07 0.49
CA ASP A 72 -11.51 14.23 1.34
C ASP A 72 -12.28 15.45 0.93
N HIS A 73 -12.85 15.43 -0.23
CA HIS A 73 -13.55 16.58 -0.76
C HIS A 73 -14.93 16.78 -0.15
N VAL A 74 -15.35 15.86 0.59
CA VAL A 74 -16.70 15.88 1.17
C VAL A 74 -17.00 17.12 1.98
#